data_a65b6e943d619b32afe077d6352c0a9f
#
_entry.id   a65b6e943d619b32afe077d6352c0a9f
#
_cell.length_a   1.000
_cell.length_b   1.000
_cell.length_c   1.000
_cell.angle_alpha   90.00
_cell.angle_beta   90.00
_cell.angle_gamma   90.00
#
_symmetry.space_group_name_H-M   'P 1'
#
loop_
_entity.id
_entity.type
_entity.pdbx_description
1 polymer ?
#
loop_
_entity_poly.entity_id
_entity_poly.type
_entity_poly.pdbx_seq_one_letter_code
_entity_poly.pdbx_strand_id
1 'polypeptide(L)'
;AERFDAATAQSLGLVSRVVPPAELDVAVADLVARLKAGPRHAYGEIKRLVHASGANSLDMQLAQEAAAFGRCSATNDFGEGIAGFIEKRKPQFRGR
;
A
#
# COMPACT_ATOMS: atom_id res chain seq x y z
N ALA A 1 7.38 -30.27 8.67
CA ALA A 1 7.31 -29.12 7.76
C ALA A 1 8.40 -29.25 6.71
N GLU A 2 8.05 -29.11 5.44
CA GLU A 2 9.00 -29.14 4.35
C GLU A 2 9.73 -27.78 4.23
N ARG A 3 11.02 -27.81 3.94
CA ARG A 3 11.81 -26.59 3.67
C ARG A 3 11.69 -26.23 2.20
N PHE A 4 11.53 -24.98 1.91
CA PHE A 4 11.52 -24.46 0.53
C PHE A 4 12.41 -23.21 0.43
N ASP A 5 12.85 -22.90 -0.77
CA ASP A 5 13.71 -21.75 -1.08
C ASP A 5 12.93 -20.44 -1.27
N ALA A 6 13.65 -19.34 -1.45
CA ALA A 6 13.04 -18.01 -1.64
C ALA A 6 12.26 -17.90 -2.95
N ALA A 7 12.68 -18.59 -4.01
CA ALA A 7 11.97 -18.58 -5.29
C ALA A 7 10.61 -19.28 -5.17
N THR A 8 10.58 -20.41 -4.46
CA THR A 8 9.32 -21.10 -4.12
C THR A 8 8.42 -20.23 -3.24
N ALA A 9 8.98 -19.55 -2.24
CA ALA A 9 8.21 -18.61 -1.40
C ALA A 9 7.56 -17.50 -2.23
N GLN A 10 8.27 -16.99 -3.24
CA GLN A 10 7.72 -15.98 -4.16
C GLN A 10 6.62 -16.55 -5.05
N SER A 11 6.81 -17.74 -5.61
CA SER A 11 5.79 -18.39 -6.46
C SER A 11 4.50 -18.72 -5.71
N LEU A 12 4.61 -18.99 -4.40
CA LEU A 12 3.48 -19.21 -3.49
C LEU A 12 2.85 -17.91 -2.96
N GLY A 13 3.38 -16.74 -3.32
CA GLY A 13 2.87 -15.45 -2.83
C GLY A 13 3.18 -15.14 -1.37
N LEU A 14 4.09 -15.89 -0.72
CA LEU A 14 4.50 -15.66 0.68
C LEU A 14 5.41 -14.44 0.81
N VAL A 15 6.17 -14.13 -0.24
CA VAL A 15 6.99 -12.92 -0.35
C VAL A 15 6.74 -12.25 -1.69
N SER A 16 6.75 -10.92 -1.71
CA SER A 16 6.45 -10.13 -2.92
C SER A 16 7.66 -9.97 -3.84
N ARG A 17 8.87 -10.11 -3.32
CA ARG A 17 10.11 -9.91 -4.07
C ARG A 17 11.25 -10.74 -3.49
N VAL A 18 12.05 -11.30 -4.39
CA VAL A 18 13.32 -11.98 -4.06
C VAL A 18 14.44 -11.24 -4.79
N VAL A 19 15.55 -10.99 -4.09
CA VAL A 19 16.75 -10.34 -4.62
C VAL A 19 17.98 -11.08 -4.13
N PRO A 20 19.15 -10.94 -4.80
CA PRO A 20 20.41 -11.44 -4.28
C PRO A 20 20.71 -10.87 -2.87
N PRO A 21 21.37 -11.62 -1.97
CA PRO A 21 21.65 -11.15 -0.61
C PRO A 21 22.37 -9.80 -0.55
N ALA A 22 23.29 -9.52 -1.47
CA ALA A 22 24.03 -8.26 -1.54
C ALA A 22 23.14 -7.05 -1.92
N GLU A 23 21.98 -7.27 -2.48
CA GLU A 23 21.04 -6.22 -2.92
C GLU A 23 19.88 -6.00 -1.93
N LEU A 24 19.79 -6.80 -0.87
CA LEU A 24 18.64 -6.76 0.04
C LEU A 24 18.47 -5.40 0.69
N ASP A 25 19.52 -4.84 1.26
CA ASP A 25 19.46 -3.55 1.96
C ASP A 25 19.05 -2.41 1.03
N VAL A 26 19.56 -2.39 -0.19
CA VAL A 26 19.20 -1.40 -1.22
C VAL A 26 17.72 -1.56 -1.61
N ALA A 27 17.27 -2.79 -1.85
CA ALA A 27 15.88 -3.06 -2.22
C ALA A 27 14.90 -2.68 -1.10
N VAL A 28 15.27 -2.91 0.16
CA VAL A 28 14.48 -2.48 1.33
C VAL A 28 14.47 -0.96 1.45
N ALA A 29 15.62 -0.29 1.32
CA ALA A 29 15.72 1.17 1.39
C ALA A 29 14.85 1.85 0.32
N ASP A 30 14.87 1.35 -0.92
CA ASP A 30 14.05 1.84 -2.02
C ASP A 30 12.55 1.66 -1.76
N LEU A 31 12.15 0.51 -1.22
CA LEU A 31 10.74 0.27 -0.86
C LEU A 31 10.28 1.23 0.24
N VAL A 32 11.09 1.38 1.28
CA VAL A 32 10.81 2.30 2.41
C VAL A 32 10.71 3.74 1.90
N ALA A 33 11.62 4.18 1.03
CA ALA A 33 11.58 5.53 0.46
C ALA A 33 10.29 5.78 -0.33
N ARG A 34 9.84 4.82 -1.15
CA ARG A 34 8.58 4.91 -1.89
C ARG A 34 7.37 4.99 -0.95
N LEU A 35 7.33 4.15 0.09
CA LEU A 35 6.24 4.16 1.06
C LEU A 35 6.21 5.48 1.87
N LYS A 36 7.38 5.99 2.26
CA LYS A 36 7.47 7.28 2.96
C LYS A 36 7.00 8.46 2.11
N ALA A 37 7.25 8.42 0.80
CA ALA A 37 6.83 9.45 -0.13
C ALA A 37 5.35 9.37 -0.55
N GLY A 38 4.63 8.34 -0.15
CA GLY A 38 3.24 8.11 -0.52
C GLY A 38 2.22 8.59 0.53
N PRO A 39 0.91 8.51 0.22
CA PRO A 39 -0.17 8.97 1.08
C PRO A 39 -0.39 7.98 2.25
N ARG A 40 0.33 8.16 3.34
CA ARG A 40 0.39 7.21 4.47
C ARG A 40 -0.98 6.90 5.09
N HIS A 41 -1.89 7.90 5.12
CA HIS A 41 -3.24 7.67 5.61
C HIS A 41 -3.98 6.65 4.73
N ALA A 42 -3.92 6.81 3.41
CA ALA A 42 -4.54 5.87 2.47
C ALA A 42 -3.93 4.45 2.58
N TYR A 43 -2.63 4.33 2.80
CA TYR A 43 -2.00 3.02 3.06
C TYR A 43 -2.56 2.35 4.31
N GLY A 44 -2.82 3.11 5.37
CA GLY A 44 -3.46 2.61 6.59
C GLY A 44 -4.87 2.09 6.32
N GLU A 45 -5.66 2.84 5.54
CA GLU A 45 -7.01 2.44 5.15
C GLU A 45 -7.01 1.19 4.27
N ILE A 46 -6.13 1.11 3.26
CA ILE A 46 -5.98 -0.08 2.41
C ILE A 46 -5.64 -1.31 3.26
N LYS A 47 -4.66 -1.19 4.14
CA LYS A 47 -4.27 -2.31 5.02
C LYS A 47 -5.43 -2.80 5.87
N ARG A 48 -6.22 -1.88 6.44
CA ARG A 48 -7.39 -2.23 7.25
C ARG A 48 -8.46 -2.95 6.44
N LEU A 49 -8.75 -2.44 5.22
CA LEU A 49 -9.74 -3.05 4.32
C LEU A 49 -9.33 -4.46 3.88
N VAL A 50 -8.07 -4.65 3.49
CA VAL A 50 -7.54 -5.96 3.10
C VAL A 50 -7.61 -6.95 4.27
N HIS A 51 -7.26 -6.55 5.49
CA HIS A 51 -7.35 -7.44 6.65
C HIS A 51 -8.80 -7.82 7.00
N ALA A 52 -9.75 -6.92 6.77
CA ALA A 52 -11.17 -7.19 7.05
C ALA A 52 -11.86 -8.02 5.95
N SER A 53 -11.36 -7.98 4.71
CA SER A 53 -12.02 -8.54 3.52
C SER A 53 -12.31 -10.03 3.61
N GLY A 54 -11.46 -10.80 4.29
CA GLY A 54 -11.66 -12.25 4.46
C GLY A 54 -12.88 -12.64 5.33
N ALA A 55 -13.41 -11.71 6.13
CA ALA A 55 -14.55 -11.94 7.02
C ALA A 55 -15.81 -11.14 6.61
N ASN A 56 -15.68 -10.20 5.67
CA ASN A 56 -16.77 -9.35 5.23
C ASN A 56 -17.61 -10.02 4.13
N SER A 57 -18.94 -9.77 4.14
CA SER A 57 -19.75 -9.92 2.94
C SER A 57 -19.37 -8.85 1.91
N LEU A 58 -19.76 -9.04 0.64
CA LEU A 58 -19.52 -8.03 -0.40
C LEU A 58 -20.11 -6.66 -0.02
N ASP A 59 -21.37 -6.63 0.44
CA ASP A 59 -22.03 -5.37 0.83
C ASP A 59 -21.31 -4.67 1.98
N MET A 60 -20.87 -5.45 2.98
CA MET A 60 -20.09 -4.90 4.09
C MET A 60 -18.74 -4.36 3.63
N GLN A 61 -18.07 -5.08 2.74
CA GLN A 61 -16.78 -4.61 2.18
C GLN A 61 -16.97 -3.31 1.40
N LEU A 62 -17.96 -3.23 0.52
CA LEU A 62 -18.24 -2.01 -0.26
C LEU A 62 -18.60 -0.82 0.64
N ALA A 63 -19.38 -1.04 1.70
CA ALA A 63 -19.70 0.00 2.67
C ALA A 63 -18.45 0.50 3.41
N GLN A 64 -17.55 -0.41 3.79
CA GLN A 64 -16.28 -0.05 4.44
C GLN A 64 -15.33 0.69 3.48
N GLU A 65 -15.29 0.32 2.21
CA GLU A 65 -14.50 1.02 1.19
C GLU A 65 -15.01 2.44 0.97
N ALA A 66 -16.33 2.63 0.85
CA ALA A 66 -16.93 3.96 0.74
C ALA A 66 -16.61 4.84 1.96
N ALA A 67 -16.70 4.29 3.17
CA ALA A 67 -16.33 5.00 4.38
C ALA A 67 -14.82 5.33 4.45
N ALA A 68 -13.96 4.41 4.00
CA ALA A 68 -12.51 4.64 3.92
C ALA A 68 -12.17 5.74 2.90
N PHE A 69 -12.83 5.75 1.74
CA PHE A 69 -12.69 6.82 0.76
C PHE A 69 -13.09 8.18 1.36
N GLY A 70 -14.22 8.25 2.08
CA GLY A 70 -14.63 9.47 2.78
C GLY A 70 -13.59 9.99 3.78
N ARG A 71 -12.94 9.09 4.53
CA ARG A 71 -11.84 9.49 5.44
C ARG A 71 -10.60 9.97 4.69
N CYS A 72 -10.24 9.31 3.60
CA CYS A 72 -9.11 9.72 2.77
C CYS A 72 -9.37 11.08 2.11
N SER A 73 -10.59 11.32 1.60
CA SER A 73 -10.96 12.57 0.92
C SER A 73 -10.92 13.80 1.82
N ALA A 74 -11.00 13.60 3.13
CA ALA A 74 -10.88 14.67 4.13
C ALA A 74 -9.42 15.06 4.44
N THR A 75 -8.42 14.38 3.86
CA THR A 75 -7.00 14.66 4.09
C THR A 75 -6.43 15.69 3.13
N ASN A 76 -5.41 16.43 3.56
CA ASN A 76 -4.66 17.32 2.69
C ASN A 76 -3.96 16.55 1.56
N ASP A 77 -3.52 15.33 1.81
CA ASP A 77 -2.88 14.47 0.82
C ASP A 77 -3.84 14.12 -0.34
N PHE A 78 -5.14 14.02 -0.09
CA PHE A 78 -6.12 13.82 -1.15
C PHE A 78 -6.19 15.02 -2.09
N GLY A 79 -6.27 16.24 -1.54
CA GLY A 79 -6.23 17.47 -2.33
C GLY A 79 -4.93 17.62 -3.13
N GLU A 80 -3.79 17.30 -2.51
CA GLU A 80 -2.48 17.30 -3.20
C GLU A 80 -2.42 16.27 -4.33
N GLY A 81 -3.01 15.09 -4.12
CA GLY A 81 -3.11 14.06 -5.16
C GLY A 81 -3.89 14.54 -6.38
N ILE A 82 -5.04 15.19 -6.16
CA ILE A 82 -5.87 15.77 -7.23
C ILE A 82 -5.10 16.90 -7.95
N ALA A 83 -4.49 17.82 -7.20
CA ALA A 83 -3.71 18.92 -7.77
C ALA A 83 -2.55 18.39 -8.63
N GLY A 84 -1.78 17.43 -8.11
CA GLY A 84 -0.70 16.78 -8.85
C GLY A 84 -1.16 16.14 -10.16
N PHE A 85 -2.33 15.48 -10.14
CA PHE A 85 -2.93 14.88 -11.34
C PHE A 85 -3.31 15.92 -12.38
N ILE A 86 -4.01 17.00 -11.98
CA ILE A 86 -4.45 18.07 -12.88
C ILE A 86 -3.25 18.82 -13.48
N GLU A 87 -2.27 19.13 -12.65
CA GLU A 87 -1.06 19.87 -13.01
C GLU A 87 0.02 19.00 -13.69
N LYS A 88 -0.23 17.69 -13.84
CA LYS A 88 0.69 16.71 -14.42
C LYS A 88 2.08 16.70 -13.74
N ARG A 89 2.11 16.91 -12.43
CA ARG A 89 3.32 16.85 -11.60
C ARG A 89 3.25 15.73 -10.57
N LYS A 90 4.38 15.33 -10.05
CA LYS A 90 4.44 14.37 -8.94
C LYS A 90 3.86 15.01 -7.68
N PRO A 91 2.87 14.39 -7.01
CA PRO A 91 2.34 14.89 -5.74
C PRO A 91 3.36 14.79 -4.61
N GLN A 92 3.26 15.69 -3.64
CA GLN A 92 4.12 15.73 -2.44
C GLN A 92 3.28 15.43 -1.19
N PHE A 93 3.09 14.16 -0.90
CA PHE A 93 2.32 13.72 0.24
C PHE A 93 3.06 13.97 1.56
N ARG A 94 2.30 14.38 2.58
CA ARG A 94 2.81 14.69 3.92
C ARG A 94 2.22 13.79 5.01
N GLY A 95 1.25 12.92 4.66
CA GLY A 95 0.61 11.97 5.56
C GLY A 95 -0.43 12.61 6.50
N ARG A 96 -1.09 13.66 6.07
CA ARG A 96 -2.10 14.39 6.86
C ARG A 96 -3.22 14.93 6.01
#